data_af5e053f823d4efd9da4566979ca8ed8
#
_entry.id   af5e053f823d4efd9da4566979ca8ed8
#
_cell.length_a   1.000
_cell.length_b   1.000
_cell.length_c   1.000
_cell.angle_alpha   90.00
_cell.angle_beta   90.00
_cell.angle_gamma   90.00
#
_symmetry.space_group_name_H-M   'P 1'
#
loop_
_entity.id
_entity.type
_entity.pdbx_description
1 polymer ?
#
loop_
_entity_poly.entity_id
_entity_poly.type
_entity_poly.pdbx_seq_one_letter_code
_entity_poly.pdbx_strand_id
1 'polypeptide(L)'
;MKAVNYYRERYKDTGIYENRLFDGIKELLSNLKKEGYITALATCKPEIYVPTILKYFDIEQYFDIAVGSELEGGARRHKDDVINEVFNQIIKLNKADNAHITNASDTTNVSDTADILNNIKADSIMIGDRKDDILGAKNCGIESIGVRYGFAEENELENAGADYIVENVQDIITTLDE
;
A
#
# COMPACT_ATOMS: atom_id res chain seq x y z
N MET A 1 -4.25 -13.67 -25.78
CA MET A 1 -5.04 -12.41 -25.85
C MET A 1 -6.54 -12.58 -25.62
N LYS A 2 -7.27 -13.54 -26.22
CA LYS A 2 -8.73 -13.67 -26.02
C LYS A 2 -9.13 -13.96 -24.55
N ALA A 3 -8.44 -14.85 -23.83
CA ALA A 3 -8.78 -15.21 -22.46
C ALA A 3 -8.64 -14.02 -21.49
N VAL A 4 -7.61 -13.18 -21.66
CA VAL A 4 -7.39 -11.97 -20.85
C VAL A 4 -8.52 -10.95 -21.06
N ASN A 5 -9.01 -10.80 -22.30
CA ASN A 5 -10.12 -9.90 -22.61
C ASN A 5 -11.43 -10.36 -21.95
N TYR A 6 -11.76 -11.66 -22.05
CA TYR A 6 -12.93 -12.22 -21.36
C TYR A 6 -12.84 -12.09 -19.83
N TYR A 7 -11.64 -12.29 -19.25
CA TYR A 7 -11.43 -12.06 -17.83
C TYR A 7 -11.69 -10.59 -17.47
N ARG A 8 -11.12 -9.65 -18.23
CA ARG A 8 -11.27 -8.21 -17.98
C ARG A 8 -12.71 -7.74 -18.11
N GLU A 9 -13.45 -8.23 -19.14
CA GLU A 9 -14.87 -7.92 -19.32
C GLU A 9 -15.68 -8.38 -18.11
N ARG A 10 -15.52 -9.65 -17.69
CA ARG A 10 -16.22 -10.17 -16.52
C ARG A 10 -15.80 -9.49 -15.23
N TYR A 11 -14.48 -9.23 -15.06
CA TYR A 11 -13.96 -8.61 -13.85
C TYR A 11 -14.55 -7.21 -13.65
N LYS A 12 -14.62 -6.40 -14.69
CA LYS A 12 -15.11 -5.02 -14.62
C LYS A 12 -16.55 -4.93 -14.09
N ASP A 13 -17.42 -5.83 -14.52
CA ASP A 13 -18.86 -5.70 -14.25
C ASP A 13 -19.33 -6.60 -13.08
N THR A 14 -18.59 -7.67 -12.78
CA THR A 14 -19.00 -8.67 -11.79
C THR A 14 -17.86 -9.03 -10.83
N GLY A 15 -16.71 -9.48 -11.35
CA GLY A 15 -15.61 -10.00 -10.54
C GLY A 15 -15.03 -9.00 -9.56
N ILE A 16 -15.13 -7.71 -9.87
CA ILE A 16 -14.68 -6.62 -8.97
C ILE A 16 -15.44 -6.61 -7.64
N TYR A 17 -16.65 -7.16 -7.60
CA TYR A 17 -17.50 -7.24 -6.41
C TYR A 17 -17.48 -8.63 -5.75
N GLU A 18 -16.81 -9.62 -6.36
CA GLU A 18 -16.70 -10.99 -5.85
C GLU A 18 -15.52 -11.12 -4.85
N ASN A 19 -15.47 -10.23 -3.90
CA ASN A 19 -14.48 -10.24 -2.82
C ASN A 19 -15.11 -9.71 -1.52
N ARG A 20 -14.39 -9.84 -0.41
CA ARG A 20 -14.81 -9.34 0.89
C ARG A 20 -13.62 -8.80 1.68
N LEU A 21 -13.88 -7.90 2.60
CA LEU A 21 -12.90 -7.53 3.60
C LEU A 21 -12.75 -8.66 4.62
N PHE A 22 -11.55 -8.82 5.15
CA PHE A 22 -11.35 -9.61 6.35
C PHE A 22 -11.95 -8.89 7.56
N ASP A 23 -12.43 -9.67 8.51
CA ASP A 23 -13.06 -9.15 9.73
C ASP A 23 -12.06 -8.29 10.51
N GLY A 24 -12.51 -7.12 10.97
CA GLY A 24 -11.69 -6.17 11.72
C GLY A 24 -10.89 -5.17 10.88
N ILE A 25 -10.75 -5.34 9.56
CA ILE A 25 -9.97 -4.41 8.71
C ILE A 25 -10.50 -2.98 8.76
N LYS A 26 -11.82 -2.80 8.73
CA LYS A 26 -12.42 -1.45 8.77
C LYS A 26 -12.16 -0.77 10.11
N GLU A 27 -12.18 -1.53 11.20
CA GLU A 27 -11.84 -1.04 12.53
C GLU A 27 -10.36 -0.68 12.65
N LEU A 28 -9.47 -1.56 12.17
CA LEU A 28 -8.03 -1.31 12.10
C LEU A 28 -7.73 0.01 11.37
N LEU A 29 -8.23 0.16 10.15
CA LEU A 29 -8.03 1.37 9.35
C LEU A 29 -8.55 2.63 10.05
N SER A 30 -9.71 2.53 10.70
CA SER A 30 -10.28 3.64 11.48
C SER A 30 -9.39 4.02 12.67
N ASN A 31 -8.79 3.05 13.35
CA ASN A 31 -7.91 3.29 14.50
C ASN A 31 -6.59 3.90 14.04
N LEU A 32 -5.94 3.35 13.02
CA LEU A 32 -4.72 3.93 12.44
C LEU A 32 -4.91 5.41 12.06
N LYS A 33 -6.06 5.73 11.46
CA LYS A 33 -6.39 7.10 11.10
C LYS A 33 -6.55 8.02 12.31
N LYS A 34 -7.18 7.56 13.41
CA LYS A 34 -7.32 8.32 14.65
C LYS A 34 -5.99 8.56 15.35
N GLU A 35 -5.08 7.61 15.25
CA GLU A 35 -3.72 7.68 15.81
C GLU A 35 -2.76 8.51 14.95
N GLY A 36 -3.22 9.00 13.79
CA GLY A 36 -2.46 9.91 12.94
C GLY A 36 -1.52 9.22 11.95
N TYR A 37 -1.65 7.91 11.77
CA TYR A 37 -0.89 7.21 10.73
C TYR A 37 -1.29 7.67 9.33
N ILE A 38 -0.30 7.83 8.46
CA ILE A 38 -0.53 7.94 7.01
C ILE A 38 -0.78 6.54 6.48
N THR A 39 -1.99 6.31 5.99
CA THR A 39 -2.38 5.01 5.45
C THR A 39 -2.39 5.03 3.93
N ALA A 40 -1.67 4.09 3.33
CA ALA A 40 -1.54 3.98 1.89
C ALA A 40 -1.93 2.58 1.39
N LEU A 41 -2.72 2.53 0.32
CA LEU A 41 -2.97 1.29 -0.41
C LEU A 41 -1.94 1.15 -1.54
N ALA A 42 -1.14 0.07 -1.50
CA ALA A 42 -0.23 -0.34 -2.56
C ALA A 42 -0.67 -1.70 -3.13
N THR A 43 -1.35 -1.73 -4.27
CA THR A 43 -1.92 -2.97 -4.82
C THR A 43 -1.47 -3.27 -6.24
N CYS A 44 -1.25 -4.55 -6.55
CA CYS A 44 -1.05 -5.01 -7.93
C CYS A 44 -2.35 -5.08 -8.76
N LYS A 45 -3.50 -4.77 -8.17
CA LYS A 45 -4.73 -4.57 -8.96
C LYS A 45 -4.58 -3.33 -9.86
N PRO A 46 -5.15 -3.34 -11.08
CA PRO A 46 -5.11 -2.17 -11.94
C PRO A 46 -5.72 -0.93 -11.27
N GLU A 47 -4.99 0.17 -11.31
CA GLU A 47 -5.35 1.42 -10.62
C GLU A 47 -6.75 1.93 -10.97
N ILE A 48 -7.19 1.73 -12.21
CA ILE A 48 -8.53 2.11 -12.66
C ILE A 48 -9.68 1.48 -11.86
N TYR A 49 -9.43 0.34 -11.19
CA TYR A 49 -10.43 -0.36 -10.39
C TYR A 49 -10.37 -0.01 -8.90
N VAL A 50 -9.28 0.59 -8.44
CA VAL A 50 -9.05 0.90 -7.02
C VAL A 50 -10.14 1.76 -6.42
N PRO A 51 -10.55 2.90 -7.03
CA PRO A 51 -11.60 3.75 -6.46
C PRO A 51 -12.94 3.02 -6.33
N THR A 52 -13.29 2.17 -7.30
CA THR A 52 -14.53 1.40 -7.26
C THR A 52 -14.54 0.41 -6.10
N ILE A 53 -13.41 -0.28 -5.86
CA ILE A 53 -13.26 -1.26 -4.77
C ILE A 53 -13.34 -0.56 -3.42
N LEU A 54 -12.62 0.55 -3.24
CA LEU A 54 -12.61 1.31 -1.99
C LEU A 54 -14.00 1.83 -1.63
N LYS A 55 -14.74 2.36 -2.62
CA LYS A 55 -16.13 2.81 -2.44
C LYS A 55 -17.08 1.67 -2.14
N TYR A 56 -16.94 0.53 -2.82
CA TYR A 56 -17.78 -0.63 -2.60
C TYR A 56 -17.71 -1.12 -1.14
N PHE A 57 -16.52 -1.10 -0.55
CA PHE A 57 -16.30 -1.48 0.85
C PHE A 57 -16.51 -0.32 1.83
N ASP A 58 -16.73 0.90 1.36
CA ASP A 58 -16.84 2.09 2.20
C ASP A 58 -15.59 2.24 3.11
N ILE A 59 -14.40 2.23 2.48
CA ILE A 59 -13.10 2.38 3.14
C ILE A 59 -12.21 3.45 2.49
N GLU A 60 -12.68 4.13 1.45
CA GLU A 60 -11.94 5.17 0.72
C GLU A 60 -11.41 6.26 1.66
N GLN A 61 -12.22 6.66 2.65
CA GLN A 61 -11.91 7.71 3.61
C GLN A 61 -10.77 7.40 4.56
N TYR A 62 -10.35 6.15 4.64
CA TYR A 62 -9.26 5.74 5.52
C TYR A 62 -7.88 5.80 4.83
N PHE A 63 -7.83 5.92 3.51
CA PHE A 63 -6.57 5.98 2.78
C PHE A 63 -6.22 7.41 2.37
N ASP A 64 -5.02 7.85 2.73
CA ASP A 64 -4.46 9.12 2.27
C ASP A 64 -3.96 9.00 0.83
N ILE A 65 -3.47 7.81 0.48
CA ILE A 65 -2.90 7.49 -0.82
C ILE A 65 -3.42 6.12 -1.27
N ALA A 66 -3.74 5.97 -2.54
CA ALA A 66 -4.13 4.69 -3.12
C ALA A 66 -3.50 4.53 -4.50
N VAL A 67 -2.57 3.58 -4.62
CA VAL A 67 -1.81 3.30 -5.84
C VAL A 67 -2.05 1.87 -6.29
N GLY A 68 -2.40 1.72 -7.57
CA GLY A 68 -2.53 0.43 -8.24
C GLY A 68 -1.44 0.20 -9.29
N SER A 69 -1.46 -0.98 -9.91
CA SER A 69 -0.62 -1.27 -11.07
C SER A 69 -1.14 -0.57 -12.32
N GLU A 70 -0.25 -0.35 -13.28
CA GLU A 70 -0.63 0.14 -14.60
C GLU A 70 -1.04 -1.01 -15.53
N LEU A 71 -2.02 -0.75 -16.39
CA LEU A 71 -2.40 -1.66 -17.46
C LEU A 71 -1.43 -1.56 -18.63
N GLU A 72 -1.18 -2.69 -19.31
CA GLU A 72 -0.54 -2.76 -20.65
C GLU A 72 0.80 -2.06 -20.79
N GLY A 73 1.81 -2.52 -20.04
CA GLY A 73 3.19 -2.10 -20.28
C GLY A 73 3.62 -0.83 -19.57
N GLY A 74 2.82 -0.32 -18.68
CA GLY A 74 3.19 0.78 -17.80
C GLY A 74 4.38 0.47 -16.88
N ALA A 75 4.91 1.48 -16.23
CA ALA A 75 6.10 1.39 -15.38
C ALA A 75 5.83 0.58 -14.08
N ARG A 76 4.60 0.65 -13.54
CA ARG A 76 4.23 0.00 -12.27
C ARG A 76 3.69 -1.41 -12.48
N ARG A 77 4.57 -2.39 -12.59
CA ARG A 77 4.21 -3.80 -12.80
C ARG A 77 4.42 -4.68 -11.58
N HIS A 78 5.44 -4.36 -10.79
CA HIS A 78 5.81 -5.10 -9.59
C HIS A 78 5.41 -4.34 -8.33
N LYS A 79 5.40 -5.02 -7.22
CA LYS A 79 4.98 -4.44 -5.93
C LYS A 79 5.90 -3.27 -5.51
N ASP A 80 7.19 -3.40 -5.72
CA ASP A 80 8.18 -2.36 -5.43
C ASP A 80 7.98 -1.09 -6.27
N ASP A 81 7.58 -1.22 -7.55
CA ASP A 81 7.21 -0.06 -8.38
C ASP A 81 6.01 0.70 -7.78
N VAL A 82 5.01 -0.05 -7.29
CA VAL A 82 3.81 0.52 -6.68
C VAL A 82 4.15 1.20 -5.34
N ILE A 83 4.96 0.57 -4.50
CA ILE A 83 5.43 1.14 -3.22
C ILE A 83 6.24 2.41 -3.45
N ASN A 84 7.15 2.42 -4.44
CA ASN A 84 7.93 3.60 -4.78
C ASN A 84 7.04 4.77 -5.24
N GLU A 85 5.95 4.51 -5.97
CA GLU A 85 4.99 5.56 -6.32
C GLU A 85 4.23 6.08 -5.09
N VAL A 86 3.91 5.24 -4.11
CA VAL A 86 3.37 5.69 -2.83
C VAL A 86 4.33 6.69 -2.17
N PHE A 87 5.62 6.39 -2.09
CA PHE A 87 6.61 7.32 -1.53
C PHE A 87 6.69 8.62 -2.30
N ASN A 88 6.64 8.58 -3.63
CA ASN A 88 6.60 9.77 -4.45
C ASN A 88 5.39 10.66 -4.11
N GLN A 89 4.24 10.06 -3.83
CA GLN A 89 3.03 10.79 -3.45
C GLN A 89 3.13 11.36 -2.04
N ILE A 90 3.69 10.63 -1.06
CA ILE A 90 3.94 11.14 0.29
C ILE A 90 4.87 12.37 0.24
N ILE A 91 5.95 12.30 -0.54
CA ILE A 91 6.87 13.43 -0.69
C ILE A 91 6.17 14.66 -1.29
N LYS A 92 5.27 14.45 -2.25
CA LYS A 92 4.48 15.56 -2.84
C LYS A 92 3.53 16.18 -1.82
N LEU A 93 2.86 15.38 -0.98
CA LEU A 93 1.99 15.87 0.09
C LEU A 93 2.78 16.69 1.10
N ASN A 94 3.91 16.19 1.60
CA ASN A 94 4.77 16.89 2.56
C ASN A 94 5.29 18.22 2.01
N LYS A 95 5.60 18.31 0.70
CA LYS A 95 6.01 19.55 0.06
C LYS A 95 4.86 20.55 -0.07
N ALA A 96 3.65 20.09 -0.33
CA ALA A 96 2.47 20.95 -0.41
C ALA A 96 2.13 21.59 0.95
N ASP A 97 2.18 20.81 2.03
CA ASP A 97 1.93 21.30 3.38
C ASP A 97 2.98 22.33 3.82
N ASN A 98 4.26 22.08 3.52
CA ASN A 98 5.35 23.03 3.82
C ASN A 98 5.27 24.31 2.97
N ALA A 99 4.79 24.24 1.73
CA ALA A 99 4.63 25.43 0.88
C ALA A 99 3.54 26.40 1.37
N HIS A 100 2.56 25.91 2.13
CA HIS A 100 1.56 26.76 2.80
C HIS A 100 2.09 27.50 4.02
N ILE A 101 3.20 27.04 4.61
CA ILE A 101 3.80 27.62 5.82
C ILE A 101 4.91 28.61 5.50
N THR A 102 5.56 28.49 4.34
CA THR A 102 6.68 29.37 3.94
C THR A 102 6.39 30.06 2.63
N ASN A 103 6.26 31.39 2.65
CA ASN A 103 6.30 32.27 1.47
C ASN A 103 7.75 32.38 0.93
N ALA A 104 8.47 31.29 0.76
CA ALA A 104 9.84 31.31 0.32
C ALA A 104 10.01 30.43 -0.92
N SER A 105 10.56 31.04 -1.95
CA SER A 105 11.14 30.43 -3.15
C SER A 105 12.41 29.66 -2.78
N ASP A 106 12.31 28.57 -2.02
CA ASP A 106 13.45 27.69 -1.79
C ASP A 106 13.34 26.46 -2.68
N THR A 107 14.25 26.39 -3.62
CA THR A 107 14.62 25.18 -4.36
C THR A 107 15.14 24.16 -3.34
N THR A 108 14.29 23.24 -2.90
CA THR A 108 14.73 22.09 -2.10
C THR A 108 15.83 21.35 -2.85
N ASN A 109 17.02 21.31 -2.28
CA ASN A 109 18.18 20.63 -2.82
C ASN A 109 17.89 19.12 -2.97
N VAL A 110 18.55 18.46 -3.92
CA VAL A 110 18.42 17.01 -4.17
C VAL A 110 18.79 16.21 -2.91
N SER A 111 19.73 16.70 -2.08
CA SER A 111 20.09 16.12 -0.78
C SER A 111 18.90 16.06 0.17
N ASP A 112 18.11 17.14 0.27
CA ASP A 112 16.96 17.21 1.18
C ASP A 112 15.86 16.19 0.79
N THR A 113 15.68 15.93 -0.51
CA THR A 113 14.69 14.95 -0.98
C THR A 113 15.11 13.51 -0.67
N ALA A 114 16.40 13.19 -0.76
CA ALA A 114 16.93 11.87 -0.40
C ALA A 114 16.80 11.60 1.10
N ASP A 115 17.09 12.59 1.93
CA ASP A 115 16.96 12.48 3.38
C ASP A 115 15.49 12.34 3.79
N ILE A 116 14.59 13.10 3.18
CA ILE A 116 13.14 12.97 3.39
C ILE A 116 12.67 11.56 3.03
N LEU A 117 13.10 11.02 1.87
CA LEU A 117 12.73 9.66 1.46
C LEU A 117 13.26 8.61 2.43
N ASN A 118 14.50 8.74 2.91
CA ASN A 118 15.09 7.82 3.88
C ASN A 118 14.31 7.83 5.21
N ASN A 119 13.92 9.00 5.70
CA ASN A 119 13.11 9.12 6.91
C ASN A 119 11.72 8.49 6.70
N ILE A 120 11.04 8.77 5.58
CA ILE A 120 9.74 8.15 5.26
C ILE A 120 9.87 6.63 5.25
N LYS A 121 10.92 6.08 4.64
CA LYS A 121 11.15 4.63 4.58
C LYS A 121 11.39 4.03 5.96
N ALA A 122 12.18 4.71 6.81
CA ALA A 122 12.47 4.24 8.17
C ALA A 122 11.20 4.16 9.05
N ASP A 123 10.21 5.01 8.77
CA ASP A 123 8.94 5.09 9.49
C ASP A 123 7.80 4.36 8.74
N SER A 124 8.12 3.52 7.75
CA SER A 124 7.13 2.82 6.93
C SER A 124 7.20 1.31 7.09
N ILE A 125 6.04 0.68 7.12
CA ILE A 125 5.92 -0.77 7.12
C ILE A 125 4.89 -1.23 6.07
N MET A 126 5.21 -2.31 5.36
CA MET A 126 4.30 -2.94 4.41
C MET A 126 3.52 -4.06 5.07
N ILE A 127 2.20 -4.04 4.98
CA ILE A 127 1.34 -5.12 5.46
C ILE A 127 0.77 -5.87 4.26
N GLY A 128 1.01 -7.19 4.19
CA GLY A 128 0.56 -7.98 3.06
C GLY A 128 0.45 -9.46 3.32
N ASP A 129 -0.28 -10.16 2.46
CA ASP A 129 -0.61 -11.57 2.60
C ASP A 129 0.08 -12.48 1.57
N ARG A 130 0.95 -11.92 0.72
CA ARG A 130 1.67 -12.68 -0.30
C ARG A 130 3.16 -12.35 -0.28
N LYS A 131 3.96 -13.30 -0.75
CA LYS A 131 5.42 -13.11 -0.92
C LYS A 131 5.78 -11.85 -1.71
N ASP A 132 4.96 -11.46 -2.69
CA ASP A 132 5.24 -10.29 -3.50
C ASP A 132 5.16 -8.98 -2.68
N ASP A 133 4.32 -8.95 -1.63
CA ASP A 133 4.24 -7.84 -0.69
C ASP A 133 5.53 -7.73 0.13
N ILE A 134 5.98 -8.86 0.67
CA ILE A 134 7.20 -8.94 1.48
C ILE A 134 8.45 -8.63 0.64
N LEU A 135 8.57 -9.22 -0.54
CA LEU A 135 9.69 -8.95 -1.44
C LEU A 135 9.68 -7.50 -1.94
N GLY A 136 8.51 -6.93 -2.20
CA GLY A 136 8.36 -5.52 -2.58
C GLY A 136 8.83 -4.58 -1.48
N ALA A 137 8.44 -4.84 -0.23
CA ALA A 137 8.92 -4.12 0.95
C ALA A 137 10.44 -4.17 1.05
N LYS A 138 11.00 -5.37 0.98
CA LYS A 138 12.45 -5.62 1.04
C LYS A 138 13.23 -4.90 -0.07
N ASN A 139 12.72 -4.92 -1.31
CA ASN A 139 13.31 -4.21 -2.44
C ASN A 139 13.28 -2.68 -2.24
N CYS A 140 12.27 -2.18 -1.53
CA CYS A 140 12.15 -0.76 -1.19
C CYS A 140 12.93 -0.37 0.07
N GLY A 141 13.44 -1.34 0.85
CA GLY A 141 14.18 -1.11 2.09
C GLY A 141 13.29 -0.64 3.24
N ILE A 142 12.09 -1.23 3.35
CA ILE A 142 11.15 -1.02 4.44
C ILE A 142 10.80 -2.35 5.11
N GLU A 143 10.36 -2.30 6.35
CA GLU A 143 9.88 -3.46 7.09
C GLU A 143 8.55 -4.01 6.55
N SER A 144 8.23 -5.24 6.93
CA SER A 144 7.05 -5.95 6.47
C SER A 144 6.36 -6.75 7.56
N ILE A 145 5.03 -6.68 7.59
CA ILE A 145 4.16 -7.57 8.37
C ILE A 145 3.45 -8.52 7.39
N GLY A 146 3.79 -9.80 7.47
CA GLY A 146 3.05 -10.84 6.79
C GLY A 146 1.80 -11.25 7.55
N VAL A 147 0.64 -11.32 6.89
CA VAL A 147 -0.62 -11.70 7.53
C VAL A 147 -1.08 -13.08 7.08
N ARG A 148 -1.25 -14.02 8.04
CA ARG A 148 -1.60 -15.43 7.74
C ARG A 148 -3.07 -15.64 7.42
N TYR A 149 -3.95 -14.74 7.82
CA TYR A 149 -5.37 -14.83 7.52
C TYR A 149 -5.72 -14.55 6.05
N GLY A 150 -4.71 -14.18 5.24
CA GLY A 150 -4.85 -13.91 3.82
C GLY A 150 -4.72 -15.15 2.93
N PHE A 151 -4.03 -15.01 1.80
CA PHE A 151 -3.91 -16.02 0.74
C PHE A 151 -2.51 -16.60 0.59
N ALA A 152 -1.61 -16.39 1.57
CA ALA A 152 -0.28 -17.00 1.57
C ALA A 152 -0.37 -18.53 1.60
N GLU A 153 0.51 -19.19 0.86
CA GLU A 153 0.75 -20.62 0.98
C GLU A 153 1.54 -20.92 2.27
N GLU A 154 1.61 -22.20 2.64
CA GLU A 154 2.38 -22.63 3.81
C GLU A 154 3.85 -22.18 3.71
N ASN A 155 4.34 -21.51 4.73
CA ASN A 155 5.70 -20.94 4.81
C ASN A 155 6.05 -19.90 3.72
N GLU A 156 5.07 -19.39 2.95
CA GLU A 156 5.31 -18.40 1.90
C GLU A 156 5.91 -17.10 2.46
N LEU A 157 5.35 -16.62 3.56
CA LEU A 157 5.75 -15.36 4.20
C LEU A 157 7.14 -15.47 4.85
N GLU A 158 7.41 -16.58 5.56
CA GLU A 158 8.71 -16.86 6.16
C GLU A 158 9.80 -17.00 5.09
N ASN A 159 9.52 -17.74 4.04
CA ASN A 159 10.48 -17.94 2.94
C ASN A 159 10.76 -16.63 2.18
N ALA A 160 9.80 -15.71 2.11
CA ALA A 160 10.00 -14.38 1.57
C ALA A 160 10.80 -13.48 2.53
N GLY A 161 10.88 -13.84 3.82
CA GLY A 161 11.61 -13.15 4.87
C GLY A 161 10.84 -11.95 5.40
N ALA A 162 9.55 -12.14 5.73
CA ALA A 162 8.77 -11.15 6.45
C ALA A 162 9.42 -10.84 7.81
N ASP A 163 9.49 -9.56 8.18
CA ASP A 163 10.10 -9.13 9.44
C ASP A 163 9.22 -9.53 10.62
N TYR A 164 7.92 -9.40 10.45
CA TYR A 164 6.90 -9.84 11.41
C TYR A 164 5.85 -10.69 10.71
N ILE A 165 5.23 -11.63 11.45
CA ILE A 165 4.12 -12.44 10.96
C ILE A 165 3.02 -12.46 12.00
N VAL A 166 1.79 -12.14 11.61
CA VAL A 166 0.63 -12.06 12.49
C VAL A 166 -0.49 -13.01 12.05
N GLU A 167 -1.21 -13.55 13.02
CA GLU A 167 -2.30 -14.51 12.78
C GLU A 167 -3.66 -13.82 12.59
N ASN A 168 -3.85 -12.63 13.18
CA ASN A 168 -5.12 -11.91 13.20
C ASN A 168 -4.93 -10.43 12.87
N VAL A 169 -6.00 -9.79 12.43
CA VAL A 169 -6.01 -8.34 12.13
C VAL A 169 -5.65 -7.50 13.36
N GLN A 170 -6.09 -7.92 14.54
CA GLN A 170 -5.85 -7.21 15.80
C GLN A 170 -4.38 -7.18 16.21
N ASP A 171 -3.62 -8.21 15.83
CA ASP A 171 -2.19 -8.32 16.16
C ASP A 171 -1.34 -7.25 15.43
N ILE A 172 -1.87 -6.68 14.33
CA ILE A 172 -1.17 -5.65 13.55
C ILE A 172 -0.87 -4.42 14.42
N ILE A 173 -1.85 -3.91 15.18
CA ILE A 173 -1.66 -2.73 16.03
C ILE A 173 -0.58 -3.00 17.07
N THR A 174 -0.65 -4.16 17.73
CA THR A 174 0.35 -4.53 18.74
C THR A 174 1.76 -4.56 18.16
N THR A 175 1.90 -5.05 16.93
CA THR A 175 3.20 -5.10 16.23
C THR A 175 3.70 -3.71 15.82
N LEU A 176 2.80 -2.77 15.53
CA LEU A 176 3.17 -1.38 15.19
C LEU A 176 3.62 -0.57 16.42
N ASP A 177 3.23 -0.99 17.63
CA ASP A 177 3.57 -0.32 18.90
C ASP A 177 4.90 -0.82 19.50
N GLU A 178 5.53 -1.87 18.92
CA GLU A 178 6.82 -2.45 19.34
C GLU A 178 8.01 -1.73 18.71
#